data_3f08aa194e84a1d1f3fea53cfa02e453
#
_entry.id   3f08aa194e84a1d1f3fea53cfa02e453
#
_cell.length_a   1.000
_cell.length_b   1.000
_cell.length_c   1.000
_cell.angle_alpha   90.00
_cell.angle_beta   90.00
_cell.angle_gamma   90.00
#
_symmetry.space_group_name_H-M   'P 1'
#
loop_
_entity.id
_entity.type
_entity.pdbx_description
1 polymer ?
#
loop_
_entity_poly.entity_id
_entity_poly.type
_entity_poly.pdbx_seq_one_letter_code
_entity_poly.pdbx_strand_id
1 'polypeptide(L)'
;RARLDGEAIRRAFEGNTVAGRYAGTNRPFSEHHHPDGRATGHNRGVPNTDACWTTTADSVCYYYGPHETRRTYCFTVERSDRLYILRRQPGGEINAMGTVAAGDIEGASAGAPAWSCDGLISAAPPAARLARR
;
A
#
# COMPACT_ATOMS: atom_id res chain seq x y z
N ARG A 1 -11.55 16.40 6.80
CA ARG A 1 -10.95 15.50 5.80
C ARG A 1 -9.75 16.18 5.15
N ALA A 2 -8.60 15.59 5.27
CA ALA A 2 -7.35 16.14 4.73
C ALA A 2 -6.72 15.16 3.74
N ARG A 3 -6.30 15.66 2.59
CA ARG A 3 -5.54 14.87 1.62
C ARG A 3 -4.08 14.85 2.05
N LEU A 4 -3.49 13.65 2.07
CA LEU A 4 -2.10 13.45 2.47
C LEU A 4 -1.19 13.51 1.26
N ASP A 5 -0.02 14.14 1.40
CA ASP A 5 1.04 14.01 0.41
C ASP A 5 1.81 12.70 0.62
N GLY A 6 2.73 12.39 -0.29
CA GLY A 6 3.49 11.14 -0.23
C GLY A 6 4.30 10.97 1.03
N GLU A 7 4.88 12.03 1.57
CA GLU A 7 5.61 11.96 2.83
C GLU A 7 4.69 11.65 4.01
N ALA A 8 3.53 12.28 4.07
CA ALA A 8 2.56 12.04 5.14
C ALA A 8 2.02 10.60 5.05
N ILE A 9 1.77 10.10 3.83
CA ILE A 9 1.36 8.71 3.63
C ILE A 9 2.46 7.78 4.16
N ARG A 10 3.71 8.02 3.80
CA ARG A 10 4.83 7.20 4.26
C ARG A 10 4.92 7.19 5.79
N ARG A 11 4.84 8.33 6.42
CA ARG A 11 4.90 8.40 7.89
C ARG A 11 3.77 7.60 8.54
N ALA A 12 2.59 7.61 7.94
CA ALA A 12 1.44 6.88 8.49
C ALA A 12 1.54 5.37 8.24
N PHE A 13 2.03 4.97 7.06
CA PHE A 13 1.93 3.57 6.61
C PHE A 13 3.18 2.74 6.90
N GLU A 14 4.37 3.34 6.82
CA GLU A 14 5.62 2.59 6.97
C GLU A 14 5.74 1.94 8.34
N GLY A 15 5.96 0.63 8.35
CA GLY A 15 6.02 -0.17 9.58
C GLY A 15 4.66 -0.51 10.17
N ASN A 16 3.57 -0.08 9.54
CA ASN A 16 2.21 -0.21 10.07
C ASN A 16 1.31 -1.01 9.13
N THR A 17 0.19 -1.46 9.68
CA THR A 17 -0.83 -2.20 8.93
C THR A 17 -2.04 -1.31 8.68
N VAL A 18 -2.42 -1.23 7.41
CA VAL A 18 -3.70 -0.62 7.00
C VAL A 18 -4.68 -1.76 6.79
N ALA A 19 -5.81 -1.70 7.48
CA ALA A 19 -6.84 -2.74 7.37
C ALA A 19 -8.20 -2.11 7.25
N GLY A 20 -9.04 -2.69 6.40
CA GLY A 20 -10.38 -2.17 6.18
C GLY A 20 -11.14 -2.97 5.14
N ARG A 21 -11.93 -2.27 4.34
CA ARG A 21 -12.81 -2.91 3.36
C ARG A 21 -12.77 -2.17 2.04
N TYR A 22 -12.94 -2.92 0.96
CA TYR A 22 -13.08 -2.36 -0.37
C TYR A 22 -14.46 -1.74 -0.54
N ALA A 23 -14.52 -0.57 -1.18
CA ALA A 23 -15.78 0.01 -1.62
C ALA A 23 -16.40 -0.90 -2.68
N GLY A 24 -17.70 -0.89 -2.80
CA GLY A 24 -18.41 -1.71 -3.78
C GLY A 24 -18.65 -3.13 -3.34
N THR A 25 -17.62 -3.89 -2.95
CA THR A 25 -17.78 -5.28 -2.54
C THR A 25 -17.91 -5.46 -1.03
N ASN A 26 -17.45 -4.48 -0.26
CA ASN A 26 -17.34 -4.56 1.19
C ASN A 26 -16.47 -5.73 1.68
N ARG A 27 -15.57 -6.25 0.84
CA ARG A 27 -14.68 -7.34 1.21
C ARG A 27 -13.45 -6.82 1.95
N PRO A 28 -12.92 -7.58 2.92
CA PRO A 28 -11.84 -7.11 3.77
C PRO A 28 -10.48 -7.15 3.07
N PHE A 29 -9.59 -6.27 3.53
CA PHE A 29 -8.19 -6.32 3.18
C PHE A 29 -7.35 -5.92 4.39
N SER A 30 -6.09 -6.32 4.38
CA SER A 30 -5.07 -5.78 5.27
C SER A 30 -3.74 -5.76 4.54
N GLU A 31 -2.91 -4.76 4.86
CA GLU A 31 -1.61 -4.60 4.24
C GLU A 31 -0.63 -4.03 5.24
N HIS A 32 0.39 -4.82 5.59
CA HIS A 32 1.51 -4.33 6.39
C HIS A 32 2.58 -3.78 5.45
N HIS A 33 3.08 -2.59 5.76
CA HIS A 33 4.01 -1.84 4.90
C HIS A 33 5.41 -1.92 5.49
N HIS A 34 6.22 -2.85 5.02
CA HIS A 34 7.59 -2.99 5.50
C HIS A 34 8.46 -1.83 5.05
N PRO A 35 9.41 -1.37 5.90
CA PRO A 35 10.35 -0.32 5.50
C PRO A 35 11.19 -0.67 4.29
N ASP A 36 11.42 -1.97 4.02
CA ASP A 36 12.18 -2.41 2.86
C ASP A 36 11.39 -2.42 1.55
N GLY A 37 10.13 -1.99 1.59
CA GLY A 37 9.27 -1.89 0.41
C GLY A 37 8.39 -3.10 0.15
N ARG A 38 8.48 -4.15 0.96
CA ARG A 38 7.56 -5.28 0.83
C ARG A 38 6.22 -4.93 1.49
N ALA A 39 5.16 -5.47 0.93
CA ALA A 39 3.83 -5.36 1.51
C ALA A 39 3.26 -6.76 1.71
N THR A 40 2.80 -7.05 2.92
CA THR A 40 2.25 -8.36 3.28
C THR A 40 0.85 -8.20 3.86
N GLY A 41 0.01 -9.19 3.65
CA GLY A 41 -1.36 -9.13 4.14
C GLY A 41 -2.25 -9.96 3.25
N HIS A 42 -3.48 -9.53 3.08
CA HIS A 42 -4.43 -10.24 2.23
C HIS A 42 -5.36 -9.28 1.51
N ASN A 43 -5.81 -9.70 0.33
CA ASN A 43 -6.88 -9.07 -0.42
C ASN A 43 -8.04 -10.06 -0.49
N ARG A 44 -9.17 -9.73 0.12
CA ARG A 44 -10.35 -10.59 0.08
C ARG A 44 -10.06 -12.02 0.53
N GLY A 45 -9.22 -12.16 1.57
CA GLY A 45 -8.84 -13.45 2.10
C GLY A 45 -7.70 -14.16 1.35
N VAL A 46 -7.20 -13.60 0.26
CA VAL A 46 -6.08 -14.17 -0.50
C VAL A 46 -4.79 -13.51 -0.04
N PRO A 47 -3.82 -14.28 0.51
CA PRO A 47 -2.55 -13.70 0.96
C PRO A 47 -1.75 -13.07 -0.18
N ASN A 48 -1.13 -11.94 0.11
CA ASN A 48 -0.16 -11.32 -0.79
C ASN A 48 1.19 -12.00 -0.60
N THR A 49 1.79 -12.43 -1.71
CA THR A 49 3.05 -13.17 -1.68
C THR A 49 4.19 -12.51 -2.45
N ASP A 50 3.91 -11.39 -3.11
CA ASP A 50 4.90 -10.70 -3.96
C ASP A 50 4.64 -9.20 -4.07
N ALA A 51 3.90 -8.63 -3.14
CA ALA A 51 3.54 -7.22 -3.20
C ALA A 51 4.68 -6.33 -2.73
N CYS A 52 4.83 -5.21 -3.42
CA CYS A 52 5.75 -4.13 -3.05
C CYS A 52 4.98 -2.82 -2.99
N TRP A 53 5.44 -1.90 -2.16
CA TRP A 53 4.81 -0.59 -2.02
C TRP A 53 5.84 0.54 -2.05
N THR A 54 5.41 1.69 -2.49
CA THR A 54 6.20 2.92 -2.42
C THR A 54 5.26 4.12 -2.43
N THR A 55 5.80 5.31 -2.21
CA THR A 55 5.03 6.54 -2.32
C THR A 55 5.57 7.40 -3.46
N THR A 56 4.69 8.20 -4.03
CA THR A 56 5.04 9.26 -4.96
C THR A 56 4.83 10.61 -4.26
N ALA A 57 4.86 11.71 -4.99
CA ALA A 57 4.62 13.03 -4.42
C ALA A 57 3.24 13.14 -3.73
N ASP A 58 2.24 12.42 -4.23
CA ASP A 58 0.86 12.56 -3.76
C ASP A 58 0.12 11.23 -3.59
N SER A 59 0.78 10.09 -3.74
CA SER A 59 0.09 8.80 -3.78
C SER A 59 0.89 7.71 -3.09
N VAL A 60 0.21 6.62 -2.77
CA VAL A 60 0.82 5.33 -2.44
C VAL A 60 0.58 4.40 -3.61
N CYS A 61 1.60 3.64 -3.99
CA CYS A 61 1.51 2.70 -5.11
C CYS A 61 1.91 1.30 -4.65
N TYR A 62 1.18 0.32 -5.18
CA TYR A 62 1.43 -1.10 -4.92
C TYR A 62 1.70 -1.81 -6.23
N TYR A 63 2.70 -2.68 -6.22
CA TYR A 63 3.12 -3.46 -7.38
C TYR A 63 2.91 -4.93 -7.07
N TYR A 64 2.30 -5.66 -7.99
CA TYR A 64 2.00 -7.08 -7.80
C TYR A 64 2.50 -7.87 -9.00
N GLY A 65 3.00 -9.07 -8.73
CA GLY A 65 3.41 -10.00 -9.76
C GLY A 65 4.87 -9.84 -10.20
N PRO A 66 5.31 -10.74 -11.10
CA PRO A 66 6.68 -10.72 -11.61
C PRO A 66 6.99 -9.44 -12.35
N HIS A 67 8.27 -9.10 -12.42
CA HIS A 67 8.74 -7.84 -13.03
C HIS A 67 8.19 -7.60 -14.44
N GLU A 68 8.15 -8.63 -15.27
CA GLU A 68 7.73 -8.49 -16.69
C GLU A 68 6.24 -8.24 -16.86
N THR A 69 5.45 -8.72 -15.91
CA THR A 69 3.98 -8.67 -16.01
C THR A 69 3.32 -7.98 -14.81
N ARG A 70 4.13 -7.35 -13.97
CA ARG A 70 3.60 -6.76 -12.75
C ARG A 70 2.56 -5.69 -13.05
N ARG A 71 1.58 -5.62 -12.16
CA ARG A 71 0.55 -4.60 -12.20
C ARG A 71 0.83 -3.57 -11.13
N THR A 72 0.53 -2.32 -11.44
CA THR A 72 0.73 -1.19 -10.54
C THR A 72 -0.61 -0.56 -10.23
N TYR A 73 -0.86 -0.31 -8.94
CA TYR A 73 -2.07 0.34 -8.47
C TYR A 73 -1.68 1.51 -7.57
N CYS A 74 -2.08 2.72 -7.94
CA CYS A 74 -1.77 3.91 -7.16
C CYS A 74 -3.04 4.54 -6.61
N PHE A 75 -2.93 5.10 -5.42
CA PHE A 75 -4.07 5.70 -4.71
C PHE A 75 -3.66 7.01 -4.06
N THR A 76 -4.51 8.03 -4.18
CA THR A 76 -4.42 9.16 -3.26
C THR A 76 -5.08 8.77 -1.96
N VAL A 77 -4.67 9.42 -0.87
CA VAL A 77 -5.13 9.08 0.46
C VAL A 77 -5.65 10.33 1.15
N GLU A 78 -6.87 10.24 1.64
CA GLU A 78 -7.46 11.25 2.52
C GLU A 78 -7.59 10.68 3.92
N ARG A 79 -7.48 11.55 4.91
CA ARG A 79 -7.71 11.17 6.29
C ARG A 79 -8.85 11.97 6.87
N SER A 80 -9.80 11.26 7.51
CA SER A 80 -10.89 11.84 8.26
C SER A 80 -10.91 11.17 9.63
N ASP A 81 -10.41 11.87 10.64
CA ASP A 81 -10.20 11.34 11.97
C ASP A 81 -9.29 10.10 11.91
N ARG A 82 -9.77 8.91 12.23
CA ARG A 82 -8.99 7.67 12.16
C ARG A 82 -9.13 6.95 10.82
N LEU A 83 -10.06 7.39 9.99
CA LEU A 83 -10.38 6.72 8.74
C LEU A 83 -9.47 7.23 7.63
N TYR A 84 -8.84 6.30 6.92
CA TYR A 84 -8.05 6.57 5.73
C TYR A 84 -8.87 6.14 4.52
N ILE A 85 -9.01 7.04 3.55
CA ILE A 85 -9.80 6.83 2.35
C ILE A 85 -8.84 6.79 1.17
N LEU A 86 -8.80 5.64 0.47
CA LEU A 86 -7.93 5.44 -0.67
C LEU A 86 -8.75 5.59 -1.94
N ARG A 87 -8.32 6.51 -2.82
CA ARG A 87 -8.98 6.76 -4.10
C ARG A 87 -8.07 6.35 -5.24
N ARG A 88 -8.65 5.73 -6.25
CA ARG A 88 -7.91 5.28 -7.44
C ARG A 88 -7.27 6.43 -8.19
N GLN A 89 -6.10 6.16 -8.73
CA GLN A 89 -5.39 7.03 -9.65
C GLN A 89 -5.15 6.29 -10.97
N PRO A 90 -5.61 6.79 -12.11
CA PRO A 90 -6.52 7.92 -12.27
C PRO A 90 -7.97 7.57 -11.91
N GLY A 91 -8.86 8.53 -11.97
CA GLY A 91 -10.29 8.32 -11.81
C GLY A 91 -10.86 8.96 -10.55
N GLY A 92 -10.22 8.74 -9.39
CA GLY A 92 -10.63 9.36 -8.14
C GLY A 92 -11.75 8.66 -7.38
N GLU A 93 -12.24 7.51 -7.87
CA GLU A 93 -13.25 6.74 -7.15
C GLU A 93 -12.67 6.19 -5.85
N ILE A 94 -13.49 6.09 -4.82
CA ILE A 94 -13.08 5.44 -3.58
C ILE A 94 -12.86 3.97 -3.86
N ASN A 95 -11.64 3.49 -3.61
CA ASN A 95 -11.29 2.08 -3.75
C ASN A 95 -11.49 1.32 -2.44
N ALA A 96 -11.07 1.93 -1.34
CA ALA A 96 -11.09 1.27 -0.04
C ALA A 96 -11.05 2.31 1.08
N MET A 97 -11.49 1.88 2.26
CA MET A 97 -11.38 2.67 3.49
C MET A 97 -10.90 1.77 4.60
N GLY A 98 -10.06 2.31 5.47
CA GLY A 98 -9.51 1.53 6.56
C GLY A 98 -8.91 2.38 7.66
N THR A 99 -8.36 1.70 8.64
CA THR A 99 -7.64 2.31 9.76
C THR A 99 -6.20 1.83 9.77
N VAL A 100 -5.33 2.55 10.46
CA VAL A 100 -3.92 2.20 10.59
C VAL A 100 -3.66 1.73 12.01
N ALA A 101 -3.00 0.58 12.14
CA ALA A 101 -2.53 0.06 13.41
C ALA A 101 -1.02 -0.13 13.36
N ALA A 102 -0.36 0.11 14.50
CA ALA A 102 1.09 -0.01 14.58
C ALA A 102 1.54 -1.47 14.39
N GLY A 103 2.60 -1.67 13.62
CA GLY A 103 3.24 -2.96 13.43
C GLY A 103 2.49 -3.90 12.50
N ASP A 104 2.93 -5.15 12.51
CA ASP A 104 2.35 -6.25 11.73
C ASP A 104 1.34 -7.00 12.60
N ILE A 105 0.14 -6.44 12.71
CA ILE A 105 -0.87 -6.90 13.68
C ILE A 105 -1.40 -8.31 13.40
N GLU A 106 -1.27 -8.78 12.15
CA GLU A 106 -1.76 -10.12 11.77
C GLU A 106 -0.63 -11.13 11.64
N GLY A 107 0.62 -10.71 11.85
CA GLY A 107 1.77 -11.57 11.65
C GLY A 107 1.92 -12.03 10.20
N ALA A 108 1.44 -11.24 9.25
CA ALA A 108 1.39 -11.64 7.85
C ALA A 108 2.77 -11.86 7.23
N SER A 109 3.82 -11.28 7.82
CA SER A 109 5.20 -11.48 7.36
C SER A 109 5.74 -12.85 7.74
N ALA A 110 5.24 -13.45 8.82
CA ALA A 110 5.71 -14.75 9.29
C ALA A 110 5.26 -15.83 8.30
N GLY A 111 6.21 -16.61 7.80
CA GLY A 111 5.91 -17.65 6.84
C GLY A 111 5.65 -17.19 5.42
N ALA A 112 5.71 -15.88 5.15
CA ALA A 112 5.60 -15.39 3.78
C ALA A 112 6.83 -15.85 2.97
N PRO A 113 6.66 -16.16 1.68
CA PRO A 113 7.80 -16.48 0.82
C PRO A 113 8.78 -15.30 0.79
N ALA A 114 10.06 -15.59 0.64
CA ALA A 114 11.07 -14.56 0.53
C ALA A 114 10.98 -13.89 -0.85
N TRP A 115 10.93 -12.56 -0.86
CA TRP A 115 11.04 -11.78 -2.09
C TRP A 115 11.69 -10.45 -1.77
N SER A 116 12.20 -9.78 -2.81
CA SER A 116 12.84 -8.48 -2.67
C SER A 116 12.13 -7.48 -3.55
N CYS A 117 11.97 -6.27 -3.04
CA CYS A 117 11.35 -5.17 -3.78
C CYS A 117 12.38 -4.20 -4.37
N ASP A 118 13.66 -4.42 -4.15
CA ASP A 118 14.70 -3.49 -4.60
C ASP A 118 14.69 -3.28 -6.11
N GLY A 119 14.65 -4.37 -6.87
CA GLY A 119 14.59 -4.28 -8.33
C GLY A 119 13.33 -3.62 -8.84
N LEU A 120 12.19 -3.89 -8.19
CA LEU A 120 10.91 -3.29 -8.55
C LEU A 120 10.91 -1.79 -8.25
N ILE A 121 11.45 -1.41 -7.10
CA ILE A 121 11.56 -0.01 -6.71
C ILE A 121 12.47 0.74 -7.69
N SER A 122 13.59 0.14 -8.07
CA SER A 122 14.53 0.75 -9.02
C SER A 122 13.89 0.96 -10.40
N ALA A 123 12.94 0.12 -10.78
CA ALA A 123 12.21 0.23 -12.03
C ALA A 123 11.00 1.18 -11.93
N ALA A 124 10.68 1.68 -10.72
CA ALA A 124 9.59 2.63 -10.52
C ALA A 124 9.91 3.98 -11.16
N PRO A 125 8.87 4.82 -11.43
CA PRO A 125 9.10 6.18 -11.93
C PRO A 125 10.03 6.97 -11.01
N PRO A 126 10.85 7.89 -11.54
CA PRO A 126 11.76 8.67 -10.70
C PRO A 126 11.11 9.39 -9.53
N ALA A 127 9.89 9.90 -9.72
CA ALA A 127 9.15 10.55 -8.64
C ALA A 127 8.88 9.60 -7.47
N ALA A 128 8.53 8.35 -7.76
CA ALA A 128 8.29 7.35 -6.73
C ALA A 128 9.57 7.03 -5.97
N ARG A 129 10.71 6.89 -6.67
CA ARG A 129 11.99 6.65 -6.01
C ARG A 129 12.40 7.81 -5.12
N LEU A 130 12.20 9.04 -5.58
CA LEU A 130 12.52 10.23 -4.78
C LEU A 130 11.65 10.31 -3.53
N ALA A 131 10.39 9.96 -3.62
CA ALA A 131 9.49 9.96 -2.48
C ALA A 131 9.89 8.95 -1.42
N ARG A 132 10.60 7.88 -1.77
CA ARG A 132 11.08 6.89 -0.82
C ARG A 132 12.32 7.34 -0.04
N ARG A 133 13.01 8.33 -0.52
CA ARG A 133 14.24 8.83 0.10
C ARG A 133 13.95 9.91 1.12
#